data_f0ed80f5e00b5d51e6b4fca9169a6d12
#
_entry.id   f0ed80f5e00b5d51e6b4fca9169a6d12
#
_cell.length_a   1.000
_cell.length_b   1.000
_cell.length_c   1.000
_cell.angle_alpha   90.00
_cell.angle_beta   90.00
_cell.angle_gamma   90.00
#
_symmetry.space_group_name_H-M   'P 1'
#
loop_
_entity.id
_entity.type
_entity.pdbx_description
1 polymer ?
#
loop_
_entity_poly.entity_id
_entity_poly.type
_entity_poly.pdbx_seq_one_letter_code
_entity_poly.pdbx_strand_id
1 'polypeptide(L)'
;VLSWDHLRRNWKVAAKAGYIYSWFAYDYANDVGNGKLEYMTNSRNWYHTLFVSGEGEYYIGRKWLFTAQADLHQHFVTNNDRRIISQDMNRKTVGYDHARTELSASITAKWMPTERLGLSVTLREEMYGAQWTPLIPAFYADYLISKRGTIRAKASVSRNYRYPTLNDLYFQPGGNTDLVPESGFSYDGGISFAIGKEGVYS
;
A
#
# COMPACT_ATOMS: atom_id res chain seq x y z
N VAL A 1 18.21 -2.14 5.10
CA VAL A 1 17.19 -3.19 5.24
C VAL A 1 17.88 -4.47 5.65
N LEU A 2 17.33 -5.12 6.65
CA LEU A 2 17.69 -6.47 7.09
C LEU A 2 16.57 -7.40 6.66
N SER A 3 16.90 -8.60 6.18
CA SER A 3 15.94 -9.64 5.82
C SER A 3 16.39 -11.00 6.34
N TRP A 4 15.43 -11.78 6.73
CA TRP A 4 15.60 -13.15 7.16
C TRP A 4 14.48 -13.98 6.56
N ASP A 5 14.81 -15.19 6.09
CA ASP A 5 13.85 -16.17 5.62
C ASP A 5 14.21 -17.58 6.08
N HIS A 6 13.19 -18.37 6.27
CA HIS A 6 13.32 -19.76 6.63
C HIS A 6 12.28 -20.61 5.90
N LEU A 7 12.77 -21.65 5.21
CA LEU A 7 11.95 -22.55 4.40
C LEU A 7 12.02 -23.97 4.95
N ARG A 8 10.86 -24.59 5.08
CA ARG A 8 10.69 -26.01 5.38
C ARG A 8 9.79 -26.66 4.32
N ARG A 9 9.59 -27.98 4.44
CA ARG A 9 8.82 -28.75 3.45
C ARG A 9 7.42 -28.19 3.20
N ASN A 10 6.73 -27.75 4.22
CA ASN A 10 5.33 -27.34 4.17
C ASN A 10 5.07 -25.93 4.75
N TRP A 11 6.08 -25.19 5.09
CA TRP A 11 5.93 -23.80 5.51
C TRP A 11 7.16 -22.95 5.17
N LYS A 12 6.92 -21.68 5.00
CA LYS A 12 7.92 -20.64 4.82
C LYS A 12 7.59 -19.47 5.73
N VAL A 13 8.61 -18.87 6.31
CA VAL A 13 8.49 -17.60 7.05
C VAL A 13 9.57 -16.66 6.55
N ALA A 14 9.20 -15.42 6.37
CA ALA A 14 10.13 -14.33 6.04
C ALA A 14 9.85 -13.13 6.94
N ALA A 15 10.90 -12.42 7.30
CA ALA A 15 10.82 -11.17 8.05
C ALA A 15 11.77 -10.14 7.46
N LYS A 16 11.36 -8.88 7.48
CA LYS A 16 12.18 -7.73 7.03
C LYS A 16 12.05 -6.61 8.03
N ALA A 17 13.11 -5.87 8.24
CA ALA A 17 13.12 -4.65 9.00
C ALA A 17 14.03 -3.63 8.32
N GLY A 18 13.69 -2.37 8.41
CA GLY A 18 14.50 -1.34 7.78
C GLY A 18 14.12 0.07 8.16
N TYR A 19 14.94 0.96 7.65
CA TYR A 19 14.76 2.40 7.75
C TYR A 19 14.87 3.00 6.36
N ILE A 20 13.95 3.92 6.06
CA ILE A 20 13.90 4.69 4.82
C ILE A 20 13.99 6.17 5.20
N TYR A 21 14.92 6.87 4.56
CA TYR A 21 14.99 8.31 4.59
C TYR A 21 14.77 8.84 3.18
N SER A 22 13.90 9.81 3.04
CA SER A 22 13.73 10.55 1.80
C SER A 22 13.50 12.02 2.10
N TRP A 23 13.95 12.88 1.19
CA TRP A 23 13.59 14.27 1.21
C TRP A 23 13.28 14.73 -0.21
N PHE A 24 12.41 15.72 -0.32
CA PHE A 24 12.19 16.39 -1.58
C PHE A 24 11.92 17.88 -1.37
N ALA A 25 12.27 18.65 -2.40
CA ALA A 25 12.01 20.07 -2.48
C ALA A 25 10.97 20.32 -3.59
N TYR A 26 10.03 21.19 -3.32
CA TYR A 26 9.08 21.67 -4.30
C TYR A 26 9.10 23.19 -4.31
N ASP A 27 9.48 23.76 -5.45
CA ASP A 27 9.51 25.19 -5.68
C ASP A 27 8.55 25.54 -6.81
N TYR A 28 7.60 26.43 -6.53
CA TYR A 28 6.71 27.00 -7.54
C TYR A 28 6.89 28.51 -7.58
N ALA A 29 7.20 29.03 -8.77
CA ALA A 29 7.44 30.44 -8.98
C ALA A 29 6.73 30.93 -10.25
N ASN A 30 6.24 32.16 -10.23
CA ASN A 30 5.76 32.86 -11.41
C ASN A 30 6.85 33.78 -11.94
N ASP A 31 6.98 33.88 -13.26
CA ASP A 31 7.78 34.92 -13.88
C ASP A 31 6.99 36.25 -13.86
N VAL A 32 7.48 37.21 -13.11
CA VAL A 32 6.86 38.55 -12.99
C VAL A 32 7.46 39.55 -13.96
N GLY A 33 8.21 39.08 -14.94
CA GLY A 33 8.85 39.88 -15.99
C GLY A 33 10.33 40.16 -15.69
N ASN A 34 11.06 40.52 -16.78
CA ASN A 34 12.51 40.78 -16.73
C ASN A 34 13.38 39.65 -16.14
N GLY A 35 12.93 38.40 -16.27
CA GLY A 35 13.62 37.23 -15.70
C GLY A 35 13.59 37.14 -14.18
N LYS A 36 12.73 37.91 -13.51
CA LYS A 36 12.53 37.88 -12.08
C LYS A 36 11.46 36.83 -11.73
N LEU A 37 11.83 35.87 -10.93
CA LEU A 37 10.92 34.85 -10.41
C LEU A 37 10.37 35.24 -9.04
N GLU A 38 9.06 35.21 -8.89
CA GLU A 38 8.37 35.32 -7.63
C GLU A 38 7.94 33.91 -7.17
N TYR A 39 8.57 33.43 -6.12
CA TYR A 39 8.25 32.10 -5.58
C TYR A 39 6.97 32.15 -4.76
N MET A 40 5.98 31.39 -5.17
CA MET A 40 4.71 31.21 -4.47
C MET A 40 4.82 30.14 -3.39
N THR A 41 5.65 29.11 -3.62
CA THR A 41 5.89 28.00 -2.72
C THR A 41 7.38 27.66 -2.73
N ASN A 42 7.94 27.39 -1.55
CA ASN A 42 9.29 26.88 -1.36
C ASN A 42 9.26 25.81 -0.27
N SER A 43 8.68 24.66 -0.61
CA SER A 43 8.42 23.58 0.33
C SER A 43 9.60 22.63 0.41
N ARG A 44 9.92 22.22 1.63
CA ARG A 44 10.94 21.22 1.96
C ARG A 44 10.31 20.16 2.83
N ASN A 45 10.51 18.90 2.44
CA ASN A 45 9.86 17.75 3.05
C ASN A 45 10.90 16.71 3.42
N TRP A 46 10.84 16.21 4.63
CA TRP A 46 11.68 15.15 5.14
C TRP A 46 10.80 14.02 5.66
N TYR A 47 11.12 12.80 5.26
CA TYR A 47 10.42 11.58 5.63
C TYR A 47 11.39 10.58 6.23
N HIS A 48 11.09 10.13 7.41
CA HIS A 48 11.78 9.04 8.09
C HIS A 48 10.77 7.94 8.35
N THR A 49 11.03 6.75 7.85
CA THR A 49 10.16 5.60 8.05
C THR A 49 10.94 4.43 8.62
N LEU A 50 10.57 3.95 9.78
CA LEU A 50 10.97 2.66 10.32
C LEU A 50 9.91 1.65 9.94
N PHE A 51 10.31 0.46 9.50
CA PHE A 51 9.36 -0.60 9.19
C PHE A 51 9.83 -1.97 9.63
N VAL A 52 8.84 -2.81 9.96
CA VAL A 52 9.00 -4.24 10.19
C VAL A 52 7.87 -4.93 9.44
N SER A 53 8.20 -5.98 8.68
CA SER A 53 7.23 -6.83 7.99
C SER A 53 7.52 -8.29 8.24
N GLY A 54 6.46 -9.09 8.32
CA GLY A 54 6.52 -10.54 8.44
C GLY A 54 5.52 -11.21 7.51
N GLU A 55 5.93 -12.31 6.92
CA GLU A 55 5.10 -13.15 6.06
C GLU A 55 5.29 -14.61 6.42
N GLY A 56 4.19 -15.36 6.50
CA GLY A 56 4.19 -16.79 6.72
C GLY A 56 3.31 -17.51 5.70
N GLU A 57 3.80 -18.60 5.13
CA GLU A 57 3.06 -19.49 4.26
C GLU A 57 3.00 -20.89 4.87
N TYR A 58 1.85 -21.53 4.78
CA TYR A 58 1.65 -22.90 5.26
C TYR A 58 0.84 -23.71 4.26
N TYR A 59 1.42 -24.84 3.84
CA TYR A 59 0.83 -25.75 2.85
C TYR A 59 0.24 -26.98 3.54
N ILE A 60 -1.04 -27.26 3.29
CA ILE A 60 -1.71 -28.48 3.74
C ILE A 60 -2.00 -29.36 2.52
N GLY A 61 -1.19 -30.38 2.34
CA GLY A 61 -1.23 -31.24 1.17
C GLY A 61 -0.95 -30.44 -0.11
N ARG A 62 -1.71 -30.75 -1.17
CA ARG A 62 -1.62 -30.08 -2.48
C ARG A 62 -2.77 -29.11 -2.73
N LYS A 63 -3.72 -29.02 -1.80
CA LYS A 63 -5.00 -28.33 -2.04
C LYS A 63 -5.14 -27.00 -1.29
N TRP A 64 -4.39 -26.81 -0.19
CA TRP A 64 -4.54 -25.64 0.63
C TRP A 64 -3.21 -24.90 0.80
N LEU A 65 -3.27 -23.60 0.65
CA LEU A 65 -2.21 -22.67 1.05
C LEU A 65 -2.83 -21.60 1.93
N PHE A 66 -2.24 -21.40 3.09
CA PHE A 66 -2.54 -20.29 4.00
C PHE A 66 -1.36 -19.34 3.99
N THR A 67 -1.64 -18.06 3.84
CA THR A 67 -0.63 -16.99 3.95
C THR A 67 -1.09 -16.01 5.02
N ALA A 68 -0.20 -15.64 5.92
CA ALA A 68 -0.41 -14.56 6.87
C ALA A 68 0.67 -13.51 6.66
N GLN A 69 0.30 -12.25 6.67
CA GLN A 69 1.23 -11.12 6.51
C GLN A 69 0.90 -10.05 7.54
N ALA A 70 1.93 -9.42 8.09
CA ALA A 70 1.80 -8.26 8.95
C ALA A 70 2.91 -7.26 8.64
N ASP A 71 2.55 -5.97 8.53
CA ASP A 71 3.45 -4.86 8.24
C ASP A 71 3.20 -3.75 9.27
N LEU A 72 4.26 -3.29 9.92
CA LEU A 72 4.24 -2.16 10.84
C LEU A 72 5.16 -1.08 10.31
N HIS A 73 4.64 0.12 10.16
CA HIS A 73 5.39 1.29 9.74
C HIS A 73 5.24 2.40 10.78
N GLN A 74 6.33 3.05 11.11
CA GLN A 74 6.36 4.27 11.90
C GLN A 74 6.92 5.39 11.03
N HIS A 75 6.07 6.34 10.69
CA HIS A 75 6.41 7.49 9.88
C HIS A 75 6.66 8.71 10.77
N PHE A 76 7.69 9.48 10.42
CA PHE A 76 7.95 10.82 10.95
C PHE A 76 8.11 11.74 9.73
N VAL A 77 7.25 12.73 9.62
CA VAL A 77 7.19 13.65 8.49
C VAL A 77 7.35 15.06 8.97
N THR A 78 8.28 15.77 8.37
CA THR A 78 8.45 17.21 8.55
C THR A 78 8.24 17.90 7.22
N ASN A 79 7.33 18.84 7.17
CA ASN A 79 7.11 19.75 6.04
C ASN A 79 7.32 21.19 6.49
N ASN A 80 8.04 21.98 5.70
CA ASN A 80 8.20 23.41 5.91
C ASN A 80 8.11 24.16 4.59
N ASP A 81 7.26 25.19 4.53
CA ASP A 81 7.30 26.18 3.46
C ASP A 81 8.04 27.44 3.95
N ARG A 82 9.17 27.75 3.34
CA ARG A 82 10.06 28.84 3.75
C ARG A 82 9.53 30.22 3.33
N ARG A 83 8.52 30.29 2.48
CA ARG A 83 7.98 31.55 1.96
C ARG A 83 6.85 32.07 2.82
N ILE A 84 6.15 31.23 3.51
CA ILE A 84 4.97 31.59 4.29
C ILE A 84 5.40 31.72 5.77
N ILE A 85 5.22 32.91 6.33
CA ILE A 85 5.48 33.15 7.74
C ILE A 85 4.34 32.56 8.56
N SER A 86 4.68 31.69 9.49
CA SER A 86 3.70 31.11 10.41
C SER A 86 3.18 32.15 11.41
N GLN A 87 1.90 32.05 11.73
CA GLN A 87 1.30 32.78 12.84
C GLN A 87 1.54 32.07 14.19
N ASP A 88 2.03 30.84 14.16
CA ASP A 88 2.43 30.09 15.35
C ASP A 88 3.75 30.63 15.89
N MET A 89 3.75 31.11 17.14
CA MET A 89 4.95 31.66 17.81
C MET A 89 6.09 30.64 17.95
N ASN A 90 5.81 29.35 17.87
CA ASN A 90 6.80 28.28 17.95
C ASN A 90 7.41 27.92 16.59
N ARG A 91 6.89 28.45 15.48
CA ARG A 91 7.35 28.19 14.12
C ARG A 91 7.57 29.48 13.35
N LYS A 92 8.72 29.57 12.69
CA LYS A 92 9.04 30.70 11.81
C LYS A 92 8.39 30.60 10.43
N THR A 93 8.06 29.38 10.00
CA THR A 93 7.51 29.09 8.66
C THR A 93 6.29 28.15 8.78
N VAL A 94 5.39 28.24 7.81
CA VAL A 94 4.23 27.35 7.72
C VAL A 94 4.71 25.93 7.38
N GLY A 95 4.11 24.94 8.02
CA GLY A 95 4.42 23.55 7.81
C GLY A 95 3.87 22.68 8.94
N TYR A 96 4.20 21.40 8.91
CA TYR A 96 3.81 20.46 9.96
C TYR A 96 4.92 19.47 10.30
N ASP A 97 4.92 19.03 11.54
CA ASP A 97 5.67 17.87 12.02
C ASP A 97 4.66 16.86 12.53
N HIS A 98 4.67 15.68 11.96
CA HIS A 98 3.70 14.66 12.34
C HIS A 98 4.33 13.27 12.35
N ALA A 99 3.89 12.46 13.33
CA ALA A 99 4.25 11.06 13.40
C ALA A 99 2.98 10.21 13.29
N ARG A 100 3.04 9.12 12.50
CA ARG A 100 1.93 8.19 12.35
C ARG A 100 2.42 6.75 12.32
N THR A 101 1.79 5.93 13.15
CA THR A 101 1.95 4.47 13.11
C THR A 101 0.92 3.90 12.15
N GLU A 102 1.37 3.01 11.27
CA GLU A 102 0.50 2.27 10.36
C GLU A 102 0.76 0.78 10.56
N LEU A 103 -0.29 0.02 10.78
CA LEU A 103 -0.28 -1.43 10.88
C LEU A 103 -1.20 -2.00 9.81
N SER A 104 -0.74 -3.03 9.10
CA SER A 104 -1.56 -3.83 8.20
C SER A 104 -1.38 -5.29 8.56
N ALA A 105 -2.47 -6.03 8.70
CA ALA A 105 -2.45 -7.47 8.91
C ALA A 105 -3.44 -8.14 7.96
N SER A 106 -3.02 -9.24 7.34
CA SER A 106 -3.87 -10.00 6.42
C SER A 106 -3.68 -11.51 6.56
N ILE A 107 -4.76 -12.23 6.31
CA ILE A 107 -4.77 -13.69 6.21
C ILE A 107 -5.43 -14.08 4.89
N THR A 108 -4.76 -14.93 4.13
CA THR A 108 -5.29 -15.48 2.87
C THR A 108 -5.39 -16.99 2.97
N ALA A 109 -6.53 -17.54 2.61
CA ALA A 109 -6.73 -18.96 2.40
C ALA A 109 -6.96 -19.23 0.92
N LYS A 110 -6.09 -20.02 0.32
CA LYS A 110 -6.23 -20.48 -1.07
C LYS A 110 -6.58 -21.96 -1.07
N TRP A 111 -7.65 -22.30 -1.77
CA TRP A 111 -8.13 -23.67 -1.93
C TRP A 111 -8.13 -24.08 -3.39
N MET A 112 -7.54 -25.23 -3.70
CA MET A 112 -7.50 -25.85 -5.02
C MET A 112 -8.22 -27.21 -4.97
N PRO A 113 -9.58 -27.24 -4.99
CA PRO A 113 -10.33 -28.49 -4.89
C PRO A 113 -10.02 -29.45 -6.03
N THR A 114 -9.72 -28.88 -7.20
CA THR A 114 -9.33 -29.64 -8.40
C THR A 114 -8.11 -28.96 -9.04
N GLU A 115 -7.48 -29.64 -10.00
CA GLU A 115 -6.36 -29.07 -10.79
C GLU A 115 -6.81 -27.88 -11.68
N ARG A 116 -8.12 -27.65 -11.80
CA ARG A 116 -8.69 -26.62 -12.67
C ARG A 116 -9.27 -25.43 -11.95
N LEU A 117 -9.63 -25.58 -10.69
CA LEU A 117 -10.31 -24.56 -9.91
C LEU A 117 -9.41 -24.09 -8.77
N GLY A 118 -9.09 -22.81 -8.73
CA GLY A 118 -8.47 -22.13 -7.61
C GLY A 118 -9.45 -21.11 -7.03
N LEU A 119 -9.61 -21.12 -5.72
CA LEU A 119 -10.40 -20.15 -4.96
C LEU A 119 -9.53 -19.54 -3.89
N SER A 120 -9.65 -18.24 -3.65
CA SER A 120 -8.89 -17.55 -2.62
C SER A 120 -9.77 -16.55 -1.89
N VAL A 121 -9.63 -16.50 -0.57
CA VAL A 121 -10.27 -15.52 0.30
C VAL A 121 -9.16 -14.83 1.09
N THR A 122 -9.15 -13.51 1.07
CA THR A 122 -8.27 -12.68 1.89
C THR A 122 -9.11 -11.82 2.83
N LEU A 123 -8.70 -11.76 4.07
CA LEU A 123 -9.21 -10.82 5.06
C LEU A 123 -8.04 -9.93 5.49
N ARG A 124 -8.21 -8.62 5.40
CA ARG A 124 -7.21 -7.63 5.80
C ARG A 124 -7.83 -6.62 6.74
N GLU A 125 -7.05 -6.16 7.70
CA GLU A 125 -7.37 -5.08 8.61
C GLU A 125 -6.16 -4.15 8.71
N GLU A 126 -6.41 -2.85 8.80
CA GLU A 126 -5.38 -1.82 8.84
C GLU A 126 -5.65 -0.85 9.99
N MET A 127 -4.59 -0.26 10.51
CA MET A 127 -4.64 0.78 11.53
C MET A 127 -3.79 1.96 11.08
N TYR A 128 -4.32 3.15 11.20
CA TYR A 128 -3.65 4.42 10.91
C TYR A 128 -3.70 5.33 12.14
N GLY A 129 -2.57 5.51 12.80
CA GLY A 129 -2.54 6.14 14.12
C GLY A 129 -3.31 5.28 15.15
N ALA A 130 -4.43 5.79 15.65
CA ALA A 130 -5.30 5.07 16.57
C ALA A 130 -6.60 4.56 15.93
N GLN A 131 -6.76 4.71 14.62
CA GLN A 131 -8.00 4.38 13.91
C GLN A 131 -7.85 3.08 13.12
N TRP A 132 -8.74 2.13 13.40
CA TRP A 132 -8.83 0.87 12.69
C TRP A 132 -9.78 0.98 11.48
N THR A 133 -9.40 0.34 10.38
CA THR A 133 -10.32 0.18 9.25
C THR A 133 -11.36 -0.88 9.57
N PRO A 134 -12.55 -0.83 8.94
CA PRO A 134 -13.41 -2.01 8.88
C PRO A 134 -12.69 -3.13 8.13
N LEU A 135 -13.05 -4.38 8.44
CA LEU A 135 -12.50 -5.55 7.76
C LEU A 135 -12.60 -5.41 6.23
N ILE A 136 -11.49 -5.69 5.55
CA ILE A 136 -11.33 -5.52 4.10
C ILE A 136 -11.28 -6.92 3.47
N PRO A 137 -12.41 -7.48 3.02
CA PRO A 137 -12.44 -8.77 2.35
C PRO A 137 -12.08 -8.66 0.87
N ALA A 138 -11.46 -9.74 0.36
CA ALA A 138 -11.26 -9.95 -1.06
C ALA A 138 -11.49 -11.43 -1.41
N PHE A 139 -12.11 -11.66 -2.56
CA PHE A 139 -12.36 -12.98 -3.12
C PHE A 139 -11.75 -13.05 -4.52
N TYR A 140 -11.14 -14.16 -4.81
CA TYR A 140 -10.56 -14.42 -6.11
C TYR A 140 -10.91 -15.86 -6.53
N ALA A 141 -11.27 -16.05 -7.80
CA ALA A 141 -11.49 -17.35 -8.40
C ALA A 141 -10.77 -17.45 -9.75
N ASP A 142 -10.17 -18.58 -10.02
CA ASP A 142 -9.64 -18.92 -11.32
C ASP A 142 -10.08 -20.31 -11.74
N TYR A 143 -10.45 -20.46 -13.02
CA TYR A 143 -10.91 -21.71 -13.60
C TYR A 143 -10.24 -22.01 -14.94
N LEU A 144 -9.60 -23.16 -15.02
CA LEU A 144 -8.98 -23.66 -16.23
C LEU A 144 -10.03 -24.31 -17.14
N ILE A 145 -10.48 -23.57 -18.15
CA ILE A 145 -11.55 -23.99 -19.08
C ILE A 145 -11.06 -25.11 -20.00
N SER A 146 -9.86 -24.92 -20.57
CA SER A 146 -9.31 -25.87 -21.55
C SER A 146 -8.60 -27.03 -20.88
N LYS A 147 -8.87 -28.26 -21.32
CA LYS A 147 -8.13 -29.45 -20.87
C LYS A 147 -6.62 -29.40 -21.21
N ARG A 148 -6.23 -28.61 -22.20
CA ARG A 148 -4.84 -28.44 -22.62
C ARG A 148 -4.11 -27.31 -21.85
N GLY A 149 -4.77 -26.69 -20.89
CA GLY A 149 -4.18 -25.62 -20.09
C GLY A 149 -4.09 -24.25 -20.79
N THR A 150 -4.74 -24.10 -21.96
CA THR A 150 -4.57 -22.93 -22.82
C THR A 150 -5.56 -21.80 -22.57
N ILE A 151 -6.67 -22.05 -21.86
CA ILE A 151 -7.71 -21.03 -21.61
C ILE A 151 -8.04 -21.04 -20.11
N ARG A 152 -7.93 -19.88 -19.46
CA ARG A 152 -8.24 -19.69 -18.03
C ARG A 152 -9.15 -18.47 -17.87
N ALA A 153 -10.27 -18.65 -17.17
CA ALA A 153 -11.09 -17.55 -16.68
C ALA A 153 -10.64 -17.13 -15.28
N LYS A 154 -10.73 -15.84 -14.96
CA LYS A 154 -10.41 -15.28 -13.67
C LYS A 154 -11.51 -14.30 -13.29
N ALA A 155 -11.83 -14.23 -12.00
CA ALA A 155 -12.73 -13.23 -11.45
C ALA A 155 -12.27 -12.84 -10.05
N SER A 156 -12.44 -11.57 -9.69
CA SER A 156 -12.20 -11.10 -8.34
C SER A 156 -13.23 -10.05 -7.91
N VAL A 157 -13.45 -9.98 -6.61
CA VAL A 157 -14.16 -8.89 -5.96
C VAL A 157 -13.42 -8.54 -4.69
N SER A 158 -13.17 -7.26 -4.46
CA SER A 158 -12.51 -6.78 -3.26
C SER A 158 -13.13 -5.49 -2.76
N ARG A 159 -13.16 -5.32 -1.43
CA ARG A 159 -13.35 -4.03 -0.82
C ARG A 159 -12.01 -3.31 -0.77
N ASN A 160 -12.00 -2.04 -1.13
CA ASN A 160 -10.84 -1.16 -1.02
C ASN A 160 -11.10 -0.11 0.05
N TYR A 161 -10.04 0.30 0.72
CA TYR A 161 -10.07 1.32 1.74
C TYR A 161 -8.82 2.19 1.61
N ARG A 162 -9.00 3.52 1.66
CA ARG A 162 -7.90 4.48 1.59
C ARG A 162 -8.04 5.49 2.70
N TYR A 163 -7.06 5.53 3.58
CA TYR A 163 -6.95 6.56 4.61
C TYR A 163 -6.27 7.81 4.02
N PRO A 164 -6.68 9.04 4.42
CA PRO A 164 -6.02 10.26 3.99
C PRO A 164 -4.52 10.25 4.31
N THR A 165 -3.71 10.74 3.39
CA THR A 165 -2.27 10.89 3.63
C THR A 165 -1.99 11.98 4.64
N LEU A 166 -0.80 12.01 5.23
CA LEU A 166 -0.42 13.10 6.13
C LEU A 166 -0.44 14.46 5.42
N ASN A 167 -0.19 14.48 4.12
CA ASN A 167 -0.28 15.68 3.32
C ASN A 167 -1.72 16.16 3.13
N ASP A 168 -2.64 15.23 2.88
CA ASP A 168 -4.07 15.57 2.76
C ASP A 168 -4.62 16.17 4.06
N LEU A 169 -4.11 15.71 5.21
CA LEU A 169 -4.57 16.15 6.52
C LEU A 169 -3.90 17.45 7.00
N TYR A 170 -2.59 17.59 6.81
CA TYR A 170 -1.79 18.60 7.54
C TYR A 170 -1.05 19.59 6.65
N PHE A 171 -1.05 19.40 5.32
CA PHE A 171 -0.42 20.36 4.41
C PHE A 171 -1.08 21.73 4.53
N GLN A 172 -0.27 22.79 4.63
CA GLN A 172 -0.78 24.16 4.64
C GLN A 172 -0.35 24.91 3.37
N PRO A 173 -1.30 25.62 2.74
CA PRO A 173 -2.62 26.03 3.25
C PRO A 173 -3.82 25.12 2.87
N GLY A 174 -3.65 23.91 2.43
CA GLY A 174 -4.73 23.09 1.84
C GLY A 174 -5.14 21.82 2.56
N GLY A 175 -4.47 21.43 3.66
CA GLY A 175 -4.80 20.21 4.40
C GLY A 175 -6.10 20.35 5.19
N ASN A 176 -6.80 19.23 5.35
CA ASN A 176 -8.04 19.16 6.12
C ASN A 176 -8.02 17.94 7.03
N THR A 177 -8.01 18.17 8.35
CA THR A 177 -8.01 17.13 9.38
C THR A 177 -9.35 16.41 9.52
N ASP A 178 -10.42 16.95 8.93
CA ASP A 178 -11.76 16.36 8.97
C ASP A 178 -12.03 15.39 7.81
N LEU A 179 -11.04 15.15 6.96
CA LEU A 179 -11.16 14.16 5.90
C LEU A 179 -11.40 12.76 6.46
N VAL A 180 -12.40 12.11 5.91
CA VAL A 180 -12.76 10.73 6.26
C VAL A 180 -12.13 9.75 5.25
N PRO A 181 -11.88 8.52 5.68
CA PRO A 181 -11.37 7.50 4.76
C PRO A 181 -12.34 7.19 3.63
N GLU A 182 -11.78 6.97 2.45
CA GLU A 182 -12.53 6.51 1.28
C GLU A 182 -12.69 5.00 1.29
N SER A 183 -13.83 4.48 0.86
CA SER A 183 -14.05 3.05 0.67
C SER A 183 -14.83 2.77 -0.60
N GLY A 184 -14.53 1.65 -1.25
CA GLY A 184 -15.18 1.23 -2.48
C GLY A 184 -15.04 -0.25 -2.73
N PHE A 185 -15.67 -0.72 -3.79
CA PHE A 185 -15.52 -2.10 -4.26
C PHE A 185 -14.91 -2.11 -5.65
N SER A 186 -14.02 -3.07 -5.89
CA SER A 186 -13.48 -3.37 -7.20
C SER A 186 -13.95 -4.76 -7.65
N TYR A 187 -14.28 -4.85 -8.92
CA TYR A 187 -14.71 -6.09 -9.57
C TYR A 187 -13.89 -6.25 -10.83
N ASP A 188 -13.24 -7.39 -10.96
CA ASP A 188 -12.45 -7.73 -12.13
C ASP A 188 -12.90 -9.07 -12.70
N GLY A 189 -12.92 -9.18 -14.04
CA GLY A 189 -13.19 -10.42 -14.74
C GLY A 189 -12.38 -10.47 -16.03
N GLY A 190 -11.82 -11.62 -16.33
CA GLY A 190 -10.99 -11.76 -17.51
C GLY A 190 -10.78 -13.19 -17.97
N ILE A 191 -10.35 -13.32 -19.22
CA ILE A 191 -9.95 -14.59 -19.82
C ILE A 191 -8.51 -14.43 -20.30
N SER A 192 -7.62 -15.32 -19.84
CA SER A 192 -6.27 -15.45 -20.39
C SER A 192 -6.19 -16.70 -21.27
N PHE A 193 -5.42 -16.60 -22.36
CA PHE A 193 -5.19 -17.73 -23.25
C PHE A 193 -3.73 -17.79 -23.68
N ALA A 194 -3.23 -19.01 -23.90
CA ALA A 194 -1.92 -19.25 -24.46
C ALA A 194 -2.05 -19.66 -25.92
N ILE A 195 -1.30 -19.00 -26.81
CA ILE A 195 -1.24 -19.32 -28.24
C ILE A 195 0.16 -19.83 -28.54
N GLY A 196 0.23 -21.01 -29.18
CA GLY A 196 1.51 -21.61 -29.57
C GLY A 196 2.13 -22.55 -28.54
N LYS A 197 3.29 -23.08 -28.84
CA LYS A 197 4.01 -24.04 -27.99
C LYS A 197 4.77 -23.34 -26.82
N GLU A 198 5.03 -22.04 -26.96
CA GLU A 198 5.80 -21.25 -26.00
C GLU A 198 5.19 -19.84 -25.93
N GLY A 199 4.66 -19.47 -24.80
CA GLY A 199 4.19 -18.13 -24.48
C GLY A 199 2.75 -18.06 -23.97
N VAL A 200 2.58 -17.33 -22.88
CA VAL A 200 1.29 -16.94 -22.31
C VAL A 200 1.08 -15.47 -22.64
N TYR A 201 -0.02 -15.15 -23.29
CA TYR A 201 -0.45 -13.78 -23.53
C TYR A 201 -1.68 -13.47 -22.67
N SER A 202 -1.62 -12.36 -21.96
CA SER A 202 -2.71 -11.85 -21.13
C SER A 202 -3.08 -10.44 -21.55
#